data_e39f2c88e3c5e193932aeb5d052e8cd1
#
_entry.id   e39f2c88e3c5e193932aeb5d052e8cd1
#
_cell.length_a   1.000
_cell.length_b   1.000
_cell.length_c   1.000
_cell.angle_alpha   90.00
_cell.angle_beta   90.00
_cell.angle_gamma   90.00
#
_symmetry.space_group_name_H-M   'P 1'
#
loop_
_entity.id
_entity.type
_entity.pdbx_description
1 polymer ?
#
loop_
_entity_poly.entity_id
_entity_poly.type
_entity_poly.pdbx_seq_one_letter_code
_entity_poly.pdbx_strand_id
1 'polypeptide(L)'
;MLRKGLLLPIDTVFGKTPNYLHNESPYIREQLDKLSRSGHRASDYAIGYMWGTAGILFNTDHVPAEDARTWASLWNLKYKNKILMKESYRDAYGTALIYANAGDLKKSKVTVEELMNNYSQASIDTVEKYLKAMKPLIAGWEADFGKEMMTKGKAWLNMTWSGDAVWAIEEAEGVGIHLDYEVPVEGSNVWYDGWVIPKYARNKKAASYFINYLCRPDVALRNMDACGYVSAVATPEILEAKIDTTLSYFADLSYFFGPAADSIQIDKVQYPDRTVVERCAMIRDSGDKTELVLEMWSRVKGDNLGVGVVIVILVSAGIMVVFTVYRKLQRYQHEKAQYRRRNHRRKK
;
A
#
# COMPACT_ATOMS: atom_id res chain seq x y z
N MET A 1 4.13 -14.13 11.15
CA MET A 1 5.47 -14.59 11.58
C MET A 1 5.49 -14.97 13.04
N LEU A 2 4.98 -14.15 13.97
CA LEU A 2 4.95 -14.41 15.42
C LEU A 2 4.29 -15.76 15.75
N ARG A 3 3.06 -16.02 15.25
CA ARG A 3 2.33 -17.29 15.42
C ARG A 3 3.13 -18.54 15.05
N LYS A 4 4.05 -18.42 14.08
CA LYS A 4 4.89 -19.52 13.58
C LYS A 4 6.25 -19.60 14.29
N GLY A 5 6.51 -18.78 15.31
CA GLY A 5 7.79 -18.72 16.01
C GLY A 5 8.97 -18.37 15.10
N LEU A 6 8.76 -17.48 14.12
CA LEU A 6 9.75 -17.10 13.11
C LEU A 6 10.50 -15.81 13.46
N LEU A 7 10.30 -15.28 14.66
CA LEU A 7 10.94 -14.05 15.12
C LEU A 7 11.78 -14.31 16.37
N LEU A 8 12.81 -13.50 16.56
CA LEU A 8 13.57 -13.37 17.80
C LEU A 8 13.09 -12.13 18.55
N PRO A 9 13.02 -12.16 19.88
CA PRO A 9 12.76 -10.95 20.67
C PRO A 9 13.90 -9.94 20.48
N ILE A 10 13.56 -8.66 20.50
CA ILE A 10 14.52 -7.56 20.37
C ILE A 10 15.22 -7.38 21.73
N ASP A 11 16.55 -7.18 21.72
CA ASP A 11 17.27 -6.88 22.93
C ASP A 11 16.95 -5.45 23.40
N THR A 12 16.79 -5.28 24.71
CA THR A 12 16.46 -3.98 25.35
C THR A 12 17.61 -3.42 26.19
N VAL A 13 18.73 -4.13 26.24
CA VAL A 13 19.93 -3.73 26.99
C VAL A 13 21.09 -3.50 26.03
N PHE A 14 21.60 -2.27 25.99
CA PHE A 14 22.57 -1.80 25.00
C PHE A 14 23.92 -1.38 25.63
N GLY A 15 24.25 -1.90 26.82
CA GLY A 15 25.48 -1.59 27.53
C GLY A 15 25.59 -0.10 27.87
N LYS A 16 26.58 0.59 27.29
CA LYS A 16 26.80 2.05 27.50
C LYS A 16 25.95 2.90 26.50
N THR A 17 25.37 2.30 25.48
CA THR A 17 24.52 3.03 24.53
C THR A 17 23.15 3.29 25.17
N PRO A 18 22.61 4.51 25.09
CA PRO A 18 21.27 4.80 25.58
C PRO A 18 20.23 3.89 24.90
N ASN A 19 19.19 3.54 25.65
CA ASN A 19 18.05 2.82 25.10
C ASN A 19 17.06 3.82 24.53
N TYR A 20 16.96 3.90 23.20
CA TYR A 20 16.03 4.75 22.47
C TYR A 20 14.72 4.05 22.11
N LEU A 21 14.57 2.75 22.39
CA LEU A 21 13.33 2.03 22.10
C LEU A 21 12.13 2.59 22.86
N HIS A 22 12.37 3.25 23.99
CA HIS A 22 11.31 3.90 24.76
C HIS A 22 10.78 5.20 24.13
N ASN A 23 11.43 5.69 23.06
CA ASN A 23 10.93 6.81 22.27
C ASN A 23 9.80 6.42 21.34
N GLU A 24 9.55 5.10 21.12
CA GLU A 24 8.37 4.63 20.40
C GLU A 24 7.09 5.12 21.10
N SER A 25 6.15 5.64 20.29
CA SER A 25 4.84 6.07 20.80
C SER A 25 4.14 4.95 21.56
N PRO A 26 3.62 5.22 22.76
CA PRO A 26 2.79 4.26 23.49
C PRO A 26 1.59 3.78 22.67
N TYR A 27 1.03 4.64 21.84
CA TYR A 27 -0.05 4.31 20.92
C TYR A 27 0.40 3.22 19.90
N ILE A 28 1.54 3.42 19.24
CA ILE A 28 2.06 2.44 18.27
C ILE A 28 2.32 1.09 18.95
N ARG A 29 2.92 1.09 20.12
CA ARG A 29 3.15 -0.12 20.93
C ARG A 29 1.86 -0.85 21.25
N GLU A 30 0.82 -0.12 21.65
CA GLU A 30 -0.50 -0.69 21.88
C GLU A 30 -1.10 -1.32 20.62
N GLN A 31 -1.00 -0.64 19.47
CA GLN A 31 -1.48 -1.20 18.19
C GLN A 31 -0.73 -2.48 17.82
N LEU A 32 0.60 -2.52 17.98
CA LEU A 32 1.39 -3.72 17.77
C LEU A 32 0.95 -4.85 18.71
N ASP A 33 0.67 -4.55 19.98
CA ASP A 33 0.24 -5.54 20.97
C ASP A 33 -1.14 -6.16 20.66
N LYS A 34 -1.99 -5.51 19.87
CA LYS A 34 -3.20 -6.13 19.30
C LYS A 34 -2.90 -7.31 18.37
N LEU A 35 -1.66 -7.42 17.87
CA LEU A 35 -1.17 -8.53 17.07
C LEU A 35 -0.56 -9.67 17.88
N SER A 36 -0.53 -9.56 19.21
CA SER A 36 0.01 -10.59 20.11
C SER A 36 -0.70 -11.93 19.93
N ARG A 37 0.05 -13.02 19.95
CA ARG A 37 -0.46 -14.39 19.71
C ARG A 37 0.31 -15.41 20.54
N SER A 38 -0.39 -16.47 20.95
CA SER A 38 0.23 -17.65 21.60
C SER A 38 1.08 -17.30 22.83
N GLY A 39 0.63 -16.32 23.64
CA GLY A 39 1.35 -15.87 24.83
C GLY A 39 2.56 -14.96 24.58
N HIS A 40 2.85 -14.62 23.33
CA HIS A 40 3.92 -13.68 22.96
C HIS A 40 3.32 -12.29 22.72
N ARG A 41 3.86 -11.27 23.38
CA ARG A 41 3.54 -9.87 23.10
C ARG A 41 4.24 -9.44 21.82
N ALA A 42 3.50 -8.82 20.90
CA ALA A 42 4.09 -8.42 19.63
C ALA A 42 5.17 -7.33 19.80
N SER A 43 5.01 -6.43 20.76
CA SER A 43 5.99 -5.38 21.08
C SER A 43 7.32 -5.90 21.65
N ASP A 44 7.42 -7.17 22.07
CA ASP A 44 8.70 -7.78 22.43
C ASP A 44 9.51 -8.22 21.18
N TYR A 45 8.85 -8.34 20.03
CA TYR A 45 9.40 -8.85 18.78
C TYR A 45 9.42 -7.83 17.63
N ALA A 46 8.75 -6.71 17.80
CA ALA A 46 8.66 -5.65 16.81
C ALA A 46 8.77 -4.28 17.49
N ILE A 47 9.46 -3.35 16.85
CA ILE A 47 9.48 -1.93 17.19
C ILE A 47 8.93 -1.17 16.00
N GLY A 48 8.00 -0.24 16.25
CA GLY A 48 7.42 0.60 15.22
C GLY A 48 8.49 1.37 14.44
N TYR A 49 8.27 1.52 13.14
CA TYR A 49 9.15 2.28 12.25
C TYR A 49 8.43 3.48 11.67
N MET A 50 7.50 3.23 10.75
CA MET A 50 6.66 4.24 10.12
C MET A 50 5.20 3.84 10.25
N TRP A 51 4.31 4.82 10.13
CA TRP A 51 2.88 4.58 10.14
C TRP A 51 2.14 5.61 9.28
N GLY A 52 0.88 5.34 8.99
CA GLY A 52 0.06 6.26 8.23
C GLY A 52 -1.34 5.69 7.96
N THR A 53 -2.08 6.42 7.16
CA THR A 53 -3.43 6.04 6.74
C THR A 53 -3.47 5.74 5.25
N ALA A 54 -4.46 4.98 4.82
CA ALA A 54 -4.89 4.95 3.43
C ALA A 54 -6.03 5.94 3.23
N GLY A 55 -6.06 6.61 2.09
CA GLY A 55 -7.07 7.62 1.79
C GLY A 55 -7.12 7.95 0.31
N ILE A 56 -7.73 9.06 -0.01
CA ILE A 56 -7.90 9.56 -1.37
C ILE A 56 -7.05 10.81 -1.55
N LEU A 57 -5.99 10.71 -2.35
CA LEU A 57 -5.28 11.84 -2.92
C LEU A 57 -6.08 12.34 -4.12
N PHE A 58 -6.40 13.62 -4.17
CA PHE A 58 -7.24 14.17 -5.22
C PHE A 58 -6.76 15.53 -5.73
N ASN A 59 -7.04 15.79 -7.00
CA ASN A 59 -6.75 17.07 -7.64
C ASN A 59 -7.90 18.03 -7.36
N THR A 60 -7.64 19.09 -6.61
CA THR A 60 -8.65 20.06 -6.14
C THR A 60 -9.25 20.91 -7.26
N ASP A 61 -8.58 21.04 -8.41
CA ASP A 61 -9.09 21.75 -9.57
C ASP A 61 -10.19 20.96 -10.31
N HIS A 62 -10.29 19.66 -10.07
CA HIS A 62 -11.19 18.75 -10.78
C HIS A 62 -12.16 18.00 -9.87
N VAL A 63 -11.80 17.82 -8.60
CA VAL A 63 -12.57 17.03 -7.62
C VAL A 63 -12.90 17.91 -6.42
N PRO A 64 -14.17 18.21 -6.16
CA PRO A 64 -14.58 18.87 -4.93
C PRO A 64 -14.20 18.04 -3.69
N ALA A 65 -13.83 18.69 -2.60
CA ALA A 65 -13.41 18.03 -1.37
C ALA A 65 -14.50 17.08 -0.80
N GLU A 66 -15.78 17.46 -0.95
CA GLU A 66 -16.90 16.62 -0.52
C GLU A 66 -16.98 15.28 -1.26
N ASP A 67 -16.58 15.22 -2.54
CA ASP A 67 -16.49 13.96 -3.28
C ASP A 67 -15.34 13.09 -2.76
N ALA A 68 -14.20 13.68 -2.38
CA ALA A 68 -13.04 12.96 -1.84
C ALA A 68 -13.26 12.45 -0.40
N ARG A 69 -14.24 13.02 0.33
CA ARG A 69 -14.57 12.61 1.70
C ARG A 69 -15.27 11.25 1.82
N THR A 70 -15.56 10.60 0.72
CA THR A 70 -16.23 9.28 0.70
C THR A 70 -15.60 8.35 -0.29
N TRP A 71 -15.51 7.07 0.05
CA TRP A 71 -15.04 6.03 -0.87
C TRP A 71 -15.90 5.92 -2.14
N ALA A 72 -17.14 6.40 -2.13
CA ALA A 72 -18.04 6.38 -3.28
C ALA A 72 -17.46 7.07 -4.52
N SER A 73 -16.53 8.03 -4.35
CA SER A 73 -15.86 8.71 -5.46
C SER A 73 -15.09 7.75 -6.38
N LEU A 74 -14.53 6.66 -5.85
CA LEU A 74 -13.81 5.65 -6.62
C LEU A 74 -14.74 4.80 -7.53
N TRP A 75 -16.06 4.80 -7.27
CA TRP A 75 -17.08 4.13 -8.08
C TRP A 75 -17.91 5.12 -8.90
N ASN A 76 -17.53 6.42 -8.91
CA ASN A 76 -18.30 7.45 -9.58
C ASN A 76 -17.90 7.56 -11.07
N LEU A 77 -18.88 7.37 -11.96
CA LEU A 77 -18.72 7.49 -13.42
C LEU A 77 -18.17 8.86 -13.86
N LYS A 78 -18.42 9.92 -13.08
CA LYS A 78 -17.89 11.28 -13.31
C LYS A 78 -16.38 11.29 -13.48
N TYR A 79 -15.68 10.40 -12.78
CA TYR A 79 -14.21 10.34 -12.74
C TYR A 79 -13.65 9.16 -13.56
N LYS A 80 -14.44 8.56 -14.44
CA LYS A 80 -14.00 7.43 -15.26
C LYS A 80 -12.70 7.76 -16.01
N ASN A 81 -11.74 6.82 -15.97
CA ASN A 81 -10.38 6.93 -16.52
C ASN A 81 -9.51 8.01 -15.87
N LYS A 82 -9.93 8.53 -14.71
CA LYS A 82 -9.18 9.50 -13.90
C LYS A 82 -8.93 9.01 -12.47
N ILE A 83 -9.30 7.78 -12.18
CA ILE A 83 -9.16 7.12 -10.89
C ILE A 83 -7.98 6.16 -10.94
N LEU A 84 -7.12 6.19 -9.93
CA LEU A 84 -6.12 5.18 -9.67
C LEU A 84 -6.48 4.44 -8.39
N MET A 85 -6.21 3.15 -8.38
CA MET A 85 -6.44 2.28 -7.23
C MET A 85 -5.14 1.57 -6.88
N LYS A 86 -4.76 1.58 -5.61
CA LYS A 86 -3.55 0.90 -5.13
C LYS A 86 -3.54 -0.58 -5.48
N GLU A 87 -2.43 -1.07 -6.03
CA GLU A 87 -2.23 -2.49 -6.34
C GLU A 87 -1.91 -3.30 -5.07
N SER A 88 -2.68 -3.08 -4.03
CA SER A 88 -2.64 -3.83 -2.78
C SER A 88 -3.97 -4.56 -2.60
N TYR A 89 -3.95 -5.89 -2.73
CA TYR A 89 -5.16 -6.66 -2.56
C TYR A 89 -5.81 -6.46 -1.19
N ARG A 90 -5.02 -6.19 -0.15
CA ARG A 90 -5.51 -5.98 1.21
C ARG A 90 -6.23 -4.64 1.34
N ASP A 91 -5.61 -3.56 0.85
CA ASP A 91 -6.23 -2.24 0.88
C ASP A 91 -7.46 -2.18 -0.02
N ALA A 92 -7.37 -2.75 -1.24
CA ALA A 92 -8.50 -2.85 -2.15
C ALA A 92 -9.67 -3.65 -1.55
N TYR A 93 -9.37 -4.76 -0.84
CA TYR A 93 -10.35 -5.59 -0.14
C TYR A 93 -11.08 -4.79 0.93
N GLY A 94 -10.32 -4.15 1.83
CA GLY A 94 -10.88 -3.36 2.93
C GLY A 94 -11.73 -2.19 2.44
N THR A 95 -11.21 -1.44 1.47
CA THR A 95 -11.91 -0.30 0.87
C THR A 95 -13.24 -0.72 0.21
N ALA A 96 -13.25 -1.83 -0.53
CA ALA A 96 -14.47 -2.33 -1.17
C ALA A 96 -15.52 -2.78 -0.14
N LEU A 97 -15.13 -3.41 0.97
CA LEU A 97 -16.06 -3.78 2.05
C LEU A 97 -16.60 -2.56 2.79
N ILE A 98 -15.78 -1.58 3.09
CA ILE A 98 -16.22 -0.31 3.70
C ILE A 98 -17.24 0.36 2.80
N TYR A 99 -16.94 0.53 1.53
CA TYR A 99 -17.86 1.14 0.56
C TYR A 99 -19.19 0.35 0.44
N ALA A 100 -19.11 -0.96 0.30
CA ALA A 100 -20.29 -1.82 0.17
C ALA A 100 -21.23 -1.76 1.39
N ASN A 101 -20.68 -1.44 2.58
CA ASN A 101 -21.42 -1.41 3.83
C ASN A 101 -21.51 0.00 4.44
N ALA A 102 -21.25 1.06 3.67
CA ALA A 102 -21.28 2.45 4.15
C ALA A 102 -22.58 2.82 4.88
N GLY A 103 -23.72 2.29 4.43
CA GLY A 103 -25.02 2.49 5.07
C GLY A 103 -25.16 1.85 6.46
N ASP A 104 -24.54 0.70 6.68
CA ASP A 104 -24.54 0.02 7.98
C ASP A 104 -23.48 0.59 8.94
N LEU A 105 -22.33 1.03 8.40
CA LEU A 105 -21.36 1.84 9.16
C LEU A 105 -21.99 3.13 9.69
N LYS A 106 -22.68 3.88 8.85
CA LYS A 106 -23.39 5.12 9.26
C LYS A 106 -24.42 4.89 10.35
N LYS A 107 -25.00 3.69 10.42
CA LYS A 107 -25.98 3.29 11.45
C LYS A 107 -25.33 2.61 12.65
N SER A 108 -23.99 2.57 12.71
CA SER A 108 -23.21 1.89 13.76
C SER A 108 -23.61 0.41 13.98
N LYS A 109 -24.05 -0.27 12.94
CA LYS A 109 -24.38 -1.70 12.99
C LYS A 109 -23.16 -2.60 12.87
N VAL A 110 -22.11 -2.09 12.23
CA VAL A 110 -20.82 -2.75 12.03
C VAL A 110 -19.71 -1.73 12.23
N THR A 111 -18.51 -2.19 12.54
CA THR A 111 -17.32 -1.38 12.67
C THR A 111 -16.40 -1.56 11.46
N VAL A 112 -15.50 -0.59 11.21
CA VAL A 112 -14.49 -0.67 10.17
C VAL A 112 -13.56 -1.88 10.42
N GLU A 113 -13.21 -2.14 11.69
CA GLU A 113 -12.37 -3.28 12.05
C GLU A 113 -13.02 -4.62 11.72
N GLU A 114 -14.31 -4.78 12.00
CA GLU A 114 -15.05 -5.99 11.67
C GLU A 114 -15.14 -6.20 10.16
N LEU A 115 -15.41 -5.15 9.38
CA LEU A 115 -15.51 -5.24 7.92
C LEU A 115 -14.17 -5.59 7.27
N MET A 116 -13.13 -4.80 7.54
CA MET A 116 -11.83 -4.95 6.87
C MET A 116 -11.18 -6.32 7.13
N ASN A 117 -11.51 -6.95 8.26
CA ASN A 117 -10.95 -8.22 8.69
C ASN A 117 -11.95 -9.41 8.55
N ASN A 118 -13.06 -9.21 7.86
CA ASN A 118 -14.03 -10.25 7.58
C ASN A 118 -13.68 -10.97 6.27
N TYR A 119 -13.12 -12.15 6.36
CA TYR A 119 -12.74 -13.00 5.23
C TYR A 119 -13.72 -14.17 5.02
N SER A 120 -15.02 -13.99 5.35
CA SER A 120 -16.05 -14.96 5.00
C SER A 120 -16.25 -15.04 3.49
N GLN A 121 -16.78 -16.15 2.98
CA GLN A 121 -17.06 -16.29 1.55
C GLN A 121 -17.98 -15.18 1.04
N ALA A 122 -19.02 -14.84 1.79
CA ALA A 122 -19.94 -13.76 1.44
C ALA A 122 -19.24 -12.40 1.31
N SER A 123 -18.24 -12.11 2.20
CA SER A 123 -17.45 -10.89 2.11
C SER A 123 -16.52 -10.91 0.89
N ILE A 124 -15.87 -12.05 0.61
CA ILE A 124 -15.02 -12.23 -0.57
C ILE A 124 -15.82 -12.01 -1.85
N ASP A 125 -17.01 -12.61 -1.96
CA ASP A 125 -17.90 -12.47 -3.12
C ASP A 125 -18.38 -11.01 -3.28
N THR A 126 -18.66 -10.33 -2.18
CA THR A 126 -19.01 -8.91 -2.17
C THR A 126 -17.87 -8.06 -2.70
N VAL A 127 -16.65 -8.26 -2.20
CA VAL A 127 -15.45 -7.55 -2.66
C VAL A 127 -15.22 -7.78 -4.15
N GLU A 128 -15.27 -9.04 -4.61
CA GLU A 128 -15.10 -9.37 -6.02
C GLU A 128 -16.10 -8.61 -6.90
N LYS A 129 -17.37 -8.59 -6.51
CA LYS A 129 -18.45 -7.87 -7.21
C LYS A 129 -18.14 -6.37 -7.33
N TYR A 130 -17.78 -5.72 -6.21
CA TYR A 130 -17.57 -4.29 -6.20
C TYR A 130 -16.28 -3.89 -6.92
N LEU A 131 -15.19 -4.64 -6.77
CA LEU A 131 -13.93 -4.37 -7.48
C LEU A 131 -14.08 -4.61 -9.00
N LYS A 132 -14.82 -5.63 -9.43
CA LYS A 132 -15.15 -5.84 -10.86
C LYS A 132 -16.01 -4.70 -11.42
N ALA A 133 -16.92 -4.14 -10.64
CA ALA A 133 -17.72 -2.98 -11.04
C ALA A 133 -16.87 -1.70 -11.14
N MET A 134 -15.86 -1.52 -10.27
CA MET A 134 -14.95 -0.38 -10.31
C MET A 134 -13.94 -0.47 -11.46
N LYS A 135 -13.47 -1.66 -11.80
CA LYS A 135 -12.40 -1.91 -12.77
C LYS A 135 -12.54 -1.14 -14.10
N PRO A 136 -13.72 -1.06 -14.75
CA PRO A 136 -13.88 -0.29 -15.98
C PRO A 136 -13.87 1.23 -15.78
N LEU A 137 -13.82 1.71 -14.55
CA LEU A 137 -13.79 3.13 -14.21
C LEU A 137 -12.37 3.63 -13.95
N ILE A 138 -11.47 2.77 -13.46
CA ILE A 138 -10.11 3.16 -13.11
C ILE A 138 -9.22 3.28 -14.35
N ALA A 139 -8.26 4.20 -14.30
CA ALA A 139 -7.18 4.30 -15.28
C ALA A 139 -6.15 3.17 -15.09
N GLY A 140 -6.01 2.65 -13.88
CA GLY A 140 -5.12 1.52 -13.59
C GLY A 140 -5.01 1.18 -12.11
N TRP A 141 -4.47 -0.03 -11.89
CA TRP A 141 -3.97 -0.47 -10.59
C TRP A 141 -2.52 0.02 -10.47
N GLU A 142 -2.23 0.82 -9.46
CA GLU A 142 -0.93 1.45 -9.30
C GLU A 142 -0.17 0.89 -8.09
N ALA A 143 1.12 0.61 -8.27
CA ALA A 143 2.05 0.28 -7.18
C ALA A 143 2.84 1.53 -6.76
N ASP A 144 3.56 2.17 -7.70
CA ASP A 144 4.44 3.30 -7.43
C ASP A 144 4.25 4.49 -8.40
N PHE A 145 3.64 4.26 -9.57
CA PHE A 145 3.48 5.29 -10.59
C PHE A 145 2.34 6.27 -10.32
N GLY A 146 1.49 6.00 -9.33
CA GLY A 146 0.33 6.81 -9.00
C GLY A 146 0.71 8.24 -8.63
N LYS A 147 1.77 8.42 -7.86
CA LYS A 147 2.34 9.72 -7.50
C LYS A 147 2.62 10.56 -8.74
N GLU A 148 3.35 9.99 -9.70
CA GLU A 148 3.72 10.68 -10.94
C GLU A 148 2.50 11.00 -11.83
N MET A 149 1.49 10.14 -11.84
CA MET A 149 0.25 10.41 -12.58
C MET A 149 -0.54 11.57 -11.99
N MET A 150 -0.54 11.69 -10.66
CA MET A 150 -1.19 12.79 -9.95
C MET A 150 -0.45 14.11 -10.16
N THR A 151 0.88 14.14 -9.96
CA THR A 151 1.73 15.35 -10.16
C THR A 151 1.76 15.85 -11.60
N LYS A 152 1.41 15.01 -12.58
CA LYS A 152 1.26 15.40 -13.99
C LYS A 152 -0.18 15.73 -14.40
N GLY A 153 -1.15 15.74 -13.48
CA GLY A 153 -2.58 15.99 -13.76
C GLY A 153 -3.25 14.94 -14.65
N LYS A 154 -2.63 13.76 -14.83
CA LYS A 154 -3.17 12.68 -15.67
C LYS A 154 -4.28 11.89 -14.98
N ALA A 155 -4.22 11.76 -13.67
CA ALA A 155 -5.28 11.23 -12.81
C ALA A 155 -5.79 12.35 -11.88
N TRP A 156 -7.01 12.19 -11.38
CA TRP A 156 -7.68 13.15 -10.49
C TRP A 156 -7.97 12.58 -9.10
N LEU A 157 -8.10 11.27 -9.00
CA LEU A 157 -8.30 10.54 -7.76
C LEU A 157 -7.28 9.39 -7.69
N ASN A 158 -6.66 9.22 -6.55
CA ASN A 158 -5.79 8.08 -6.27
C ASN A 158 -6.03 7.56 -4.85
N MET A 159 -6.50 6.33 -4.72
CA MET A 159 -6.46 5.62 -3.45
C MET A 159 -5.01 5.29 -3.14
N THR A 160 -4.43 5.94 -2.12
CA THR A 160 -3.02 5.84 -1.80
C THR A 160 -2.73 5.91 -0.30
N TRP A 161 -1.48 5.73 0.08
CA TRP A 161 -1.02 5.90 1.46
C TRP A 161 -0.59 7.33 1.72
N SER A 162 -0.75 7.79 2.98
CA SER A 162 -0.51 9.18 3.37
C SER A 162 0.89 9.70 3.04
N GLY A 163 1.95 8.90 3.20
CA GLY A 163 3.30 9.33 2.86
C GLY A 163 3.53 9.53 1.35
N ASP A 164 2.92 8.68 0.50
CA ASP A 164 2.92 8.90 -0.95
C ASP A 164 2.13 10.16 -1.32
N ALA A 165 1.06 10.46 -0.56
CA ALA A 165 0.27 11.68 -0.76
C ALA A 165 1.06 12.94 -0.40
N VAL A 166 1.77 12.96 0.73
CA VAL A 166 2.65 14.09 1.13
C VAL A 166 3.65 14.41 0.02
N TRP A 167 4.38 13.39 -0.42
CA TRP A 167 5.34 13.56 -1.51
C TRP A 167 4.71 14.11 -2.79
N ALA A 168 3.54 13.58 -3.16
CA ALA A 168 2.86 14.02 -4.39
C ALA A 168 2.31 15.46 -4.27
N ILE A 169 1.84 15.89 -3.10
CA ILE A 169 1.37 17.24 -2.84
C ILE A 169 2.53 18.23 -2.98
N GLU A 170 3.68 17.96 -2.32
CA GLU A 170 4.87 18.79 -2.37
C GLU A 170 5.41 18.95 -3.81
N GLU A 171 5.53 17.85 -4.55
CA GLU A 171 6.01 17.89 -5.95
C GLU A 171 5.03 18.58 -6.90
N ALA A 172 3.72 18.44 -6.68
CA ALA A 172 2.69 19.02 -7.53
C ALA A 172 2.62 20.55 -7.42
N GLU A 173 2.87 21.12 -6.24
CA GLU A 173 2.91 22.57 -6.02
C GLU A 173 3.96 23.24 -6.93
N GLY A 174 5.12 22.60 -7.10
CA GLY A 174 6.21 23.08 -7.95
C GLY A 174 5.85 23.19 -9.44
N VAL A 175 4.79 22.53 -9.89
CA VAL A 175 4.31 22.51 -11.28
C VAL A 175 2.91 23.08 -11.46
N GLY A 176 2.35 23.73 -10.43
CA GLY A 176 1.06 24.41 -10.47
C GLY A 176 -0.15 23.46 -10.51
N ILE A 177 -0.02 22.27 -9.95
CA ILE A 177 -1.12 21.30 -9.75
C ILE A 177 -1.45 21.25 -8.26
N HIS A 178 -2.72 21.46 -7.93
CA HIS A 178 -3.16 21.50 -6.54
C HIS A 178 -3.74 20.16 -6.13
N LEU A 179 -3.05 19.50 -5.22
CA LEU A 179 -3.48 18.22 -4.65
C LEU A 179 -3.84 18.39 -3.16
N ASP A 180 -4.79 17.58 -2.69
CA ASP A 180 -5.08 17.40 -1.27
C ASP A 180 -5.40 15.94 -0.97
N TYR A 181 -5.43 15.59 0.29
CA TYR A 181 -5.63 14.22 0.74
C TYR A 181 -6.72 14.16 1.82
N GLU A 182 -7.62 13.20 1.68
CA GLU A 182 -8.68 12.95 2.66
C GLU A 182 -8.75 11.48 3.06
N VAL A 183 -8.91 11.23 4.35
CA VAL A 183 -9.33 9.92 4.86
C VAL A 183 -10.84 9.91 4.90
N PRO A 184 -11.52 9.06 4.11
CA PRO A 184 -12.98 9.05 4.00
C PRO A 184 -13.70 8.91 5.34
N VAL A 185 -14.89 9.52 5.42
CA VAL A 185 -15.68 9.57 6.66
C VAL A 185 -16.18 8.18 7.11
N GLU A 186 -16.29 7.25 6.19
CA GLU A 186 -16.64 5.86 6.50
C GLU A 186 -15.53 5.13 7.27
N GLY A 187 -14.32 5.70 7.31
CA GLY A 187 -13.13 5.09 7.88
C GLY A 187 -12.24 4.41 6.83
N SER A 188 -11.08 3.98 7.25
CA SER A 188 -10.03 3.46 6.37
C SER A 188 -9.07 2.51 7.08
N ASN A 189 -8.05 2.06 6.33
CA ASN A 189 -6.88 1.39 6.89
C ASN A 189 -5.95 2.41 7.56
N VAL A 190 -5.58 2.13 8.81
CA VAL A 190 -4.40 2.67 9.46
C VAL A 190 -3.37 1.56 9.55
N TRP A 191 -2.17 1.79 9.06
CA TRP A 191 -1.11 0.78 8.98
C TRP A 191 0.10 1.19 9.79
N TYR A 192 0.83 0.19 10.26
CA TYR A 192 2.02 0.34 11.09
C TYR A 192 3.11 -0.60 10.58
N ASP A 193 4.22 -0.04 10.13
CA ASP A 193 5.42 -0.80 9.82
C ASP A 193 6.26 -1.00 11.07
N GLY A 194 6.89 -2.14 11.19
CA GLY A 194 7.72 -2.47 12.33
C GLY A 194 8.96 -3.25 11.96
N TRP A 195 10.05 -2.92 12.63
CA TRP A 195 11.28 -3.67 12.55
C TRP A 195 11.17 -4.96 13.36
N VAL A 196 11.55 -6.07 12.74
CA VAL A 196 11.56 -7.40 13.36
C VAL A 196 12.88 -8.10 13.09
N ILE A 197 13.27 -9.05 13.95
CA ILE A 197 14.48 -9.86 13.78
C ILE A 197 14.04 -11.29 13.43
N PRO A 198 14.36 -11.79 12.21
CA PRO A 198 14.03 -13.17 11.83
C PRO A 198 14.73 -14.18 12.71
N LYS A 199 14.09 -15.33 12.98
CA LYS A 199 14.58 -16.40 13.85
C LYS A 199 16.00 -16.87 13.53
N TYR A 200 16.38 -16.88 12.26
CA TYR A 200 17.67 -17.36 11.80
C TYR A 200 18.69 -16.24 11.54
N ALA A 201 18.43 -15.02 12.05
CA ALA A 201 19.40 -13.93 11.99
C ALA A 201 20.68 -14.29 12.76
N ARG A 202 21.83 -14.17 12.10
CA ARG A 202 23.13 -14.52 12.69
C ARG A 202 23.61 -13.51 13.73
N ASN A 203 23.23 -12.23 13.56
CA ASN A 203 23.71 -11.11 14.36
C ASN A 203 22.52 -10.37 15.04
N LYS A 204 21.78 -11.10 15.90
CA LYS A 204 20.63 -10.54 16.64
C LYS A 204 21.04 -9.26 17.41
N LYS A 205 22.18 -9.28 18.11
CA LYS A 205 22.65 -8.13 18.88
C LYS A 205 22.87 -6.89 18.01
N ALA A 206 23.55 -7.03 16.87
CA ALA A 206 23.78 -5.92 15.95
C ALA A 206 22.45 -5.41 15.36
N ALA A 207 21.49 -6.30 15.04
CA ALA A 207 20.15 -5.91 14.59
C ALA A 207 19.41 -5.10 15.66
N SER A 208 19.43 -5.55 16.92
CA SER A 208 18.81 -4.81 18.03
C SER A 208 19.44 -3.43 18.24
N TYR A 209 20.77 -3.31 18.13
CA TYR A 209 21.45 -2.00 18.20
C TYR A 209 21.07 -1.08 17.04
N PHE A 210 20.93 -1.64 15.84
CA PHE A 210 20.49 -0.88 14.67
C PHE A 210 19.04 -0.39 14.82
N ILE A 211 18.12 -1.23 15.30
CA ILE A 211 16.74 -0.84 15.60
C ILE A 211 16.72 0.26 16.66
N ASN A 212 17.50 0.11 17.73
CA ASN A 212 17.65 1.14 18.76
C ASN A 212 18.18 2.47 18.19
N TYR A 213 19.13 2.43 17.27
CA TYR A 213 19.65 3.62 16.58
C TYR A 213 18.57 4.34 15.76
N LEU A 214 17.71 3.60 15.09
CA LEU A 214 16.61 4.17 14.31
C LEU A 214 15.54 4.87 15.15
N CYS A 215 15.46 4.55 16.46
CA CYS A 215 14.57 5.21 17.40
C CYS A 215 15.14 6.52 18.00
N ARG A 216 16.31 6.96 17.57
CA ARG A 216 16.83 8.28 17.94
C ARG A 216 16.03 9.36 17.24
N PRO A 217 15.66 10.46 17.93
CA PRO A 217 14.83 11.52 17.32
C PRO A 217 15.48 12.14 16.08
N ASP A 218 16.77 12.43 16.09
CA ASP A 218 17.49 13.00 14.96
C ASP A 218 17.58 12.06 13.73
N VAL A 219 17.60 10.75 13.97
CA VAL A 219 17.57 9.73 12.91
C VAL A 219 16.17 9.56 12.37
N ALA A 220 15.17 9.53 13.26
CA ALA A 220 13.76 9.43 12.89
C ALA A 220 13.32 10.61 12.00
N LEU A 221 13.70 11.86 12.37
CA LEU A 221 13.43 13.06 11.54
C LEU A 221 14.03 12.92 10.14
N ARG A 222 15.32 12.55 10.03
CA ARG A 222 15.95 12.36 8.71
C ARG A 222 15.28 11.28 7.87
N ASN A 223 14.80 10.20 8.50
CA ASN A 223 14.05 9.16 7.79
C ASN A 223 12.70 9.69 7.31
N MET A 224 11.99 10.47 8.13
CA MET A 224 10.72 11.11 7.74
C MET A 224 10.91 12.04 6.55
N ASP A 225 11.91 12.90 6.59
CA ASP A 225 12.21 13.85 5.50
C ASP A 225 12.61 13.12 4.20
N ALA A 226 13.26 11.96 4.31
CA ALA A 226 13.69 11.19 3.14
C ALA A 226 12.55 10.39 2.47
N CYS A 227 11.55 9.94 3.22
CA CYS A 227 10.51 9.04 2.69
C CYS A 227 9.08 9.60 2.72
N GLY A 228 8.85 10.77 3.35
CA GLY A 228 7.55 11.41 3.48
C GLY A 228 6.61 10.76 4.51
N TYR A 229 6.99 9.63 5.10
CA TYR A 229 6.17 8.92 6.09
C TYR A 229 6.46 9.35 7.52
N VAL A 230 5.49 9.15 8.41
CA VAL A 230 5.60 9.50 9.83
C VAL A 230 6.28 8.40 10.63
N SER A 231 7.28 8.77 11.43
CA SER A 231 7.95 7.83 12.33
C SER A 231 7.05 7.39 13.48
N ALA A 232 7.26 6.16 13.95
CA ALA A 232 6.68 5.66 15.20
C ALA A 232 7.28 6.29 16.47
N VAL A 233 8.34 7.11 16.33
CA VAL A 233 8.99 7.82 17.45
C VAL A 233 8.15 9.04 17.83
N ALA A 234 7.80 9.15 19.11
CA ALA A 234 6.97 10.23 19.66
C ALA A 234 7.71 10.94 20.80
N THR A 235 8.63 11.81 20.45
CA THR A 235 9.37 12.63 21.41
C THR A 235 9.03 14.12 21.22
N PRO A 236 9.28 14.96 22.24
CA PRO A 236 9.11 16.41 22.10
C PRO A 236 9.86 17.01 20.93
N GLU A 237 11.07 16.53 20.64
CA GLU A 237 11.89 17.01 19.51
C GLU A 237 11.25 16.72 18.16
N ILE A 238 10.58 15.57 18.03
CA ILE A 238 9.83 15.25 16.80
C ILE A 238 8.62 16.18 16.67
N LEU A 239 7.87 16.36 17.77
CA LEU A 239 6.70 17.23 17.76
C LEU A 239 7.08 18.67 17.39
N GLU A 240 8.08 19.24 18.08
CA GLU A 240 8.56 20.60 17.82
C GLU A 240 9.02 20.80 16.37
N ALA A 241 9.70 19.81 15.80
CA ALA A 241 10.18 19.87 14.41
C ALA A 241 9.06 19.79 13.36
N LYS A 242 7.86 19.35 13.74
CA LYS A 242 6.74 19.13 12.82
C LYS A 242 5.58 20.13 13.02
N ILE A 243 5.62 20.95 14.06
CA ILE A 243 4.69 22.07 14.23
C ILE A 243 4.88 23.07 13.06
N ASP A 244 3.79 23.43 12.42
CA ASP A 244 3.76 24.47 11.39
C ASP A 244 2.66 25.49 11.68
N THR A 245 3.06 26.64 12.22
CA THR A 245 2.16 27.74 12.61
C THR A 245 1.58 28.50 11.40
N THR A 246 1.99 28.18 10.19
CA THR A 246 1.40 28.76 8.97
C THR A 246 0.12 28.06 8.54
N LEU A 247 -0.09 26.82 9.02
CA LEU A 247 -1.28 26.04 8.75
C LEU A 247 -2.47 26.52 9.58
N SER A 248 -3.67 26.41 9.04
CA SER A 248 -4.93 26.72 9.75
C SER A 248 -5.55 25.48 10.45
N TYR A 249 -4.98 24.30 10.24
CA TYR A 249 -5.51 23.06 10.79
C TYR A 249 -4.89 22.73 12.15
N PHE A 250 -5.74 22.39 13.11
CA PHE A 250 -5.34 21.95 14.44
C PHE A 250 -5.77 20.50 14.64
N ALA A 251 -4.87 19.66 15.15
CA ALA A 251 -5.11 18.24 15.42
C ALA A 251 -4.97 17.91 16.91
N ASP A 252 -5.83 17.05 17.44
CA ASP A 252 -5.59 16.35 18.69
C ASP A 252 -4.65 15.17 18.44
N LEU A 253 -3.39 15.34 18.85
CA LEU A 253 -2.32 14.33 18.77
C LEU A 253 -1.98 13.74 20.13
N SER A 254 -2.81 13.97 21.14
CA SER A 254 -2.57 13.48 22.50
C SER A 254 -2.55 11.95 22.58
N TYR A 255 -3.19 11.26 21.64
CA TYR A 255 -3.10 9.80 21.51
C TYR A 255 -1.69 9.32 21.15
N PHE A 256 -0.90 10.13 20.42
CA PHE A 256 0.40 9.76 19.89
C PHE A 256 1.57 10.31 20.71
N PHE A 257 1.56 11.61 21.02
CA PHE A 257 2.62 12.32 21.75
C PHE A 257 2.33 12.48 23.24
N GLY A 258 1.13 12.20 23.70
CA GLY A 258 0.70 12.38 25.09
C GLY A 258 -0.14 13.64 25.31
N PRO A 259 -0.70 13.82 26.55
CA PRO A 259 -1.80 14.76 26.83
C PRO A 259 -1.54 16.23 26.47
N ALA A 260 -0.28 16.67 26.43
CA ALA A 260 0.05 18.06 26.08
C ALA A 260 -0.10 18.39 24.59
N ALA A 261 -0.35 17.39 23.74
CA ALA A 261 -0.48 17.55 22.29
C ALA A 261 -1.96 17.49 21.83
N ASP A 262 -2.88 18.14 22.55
CA ASP A 262 -4.32 18.10 22.31
C ASP A 262 -4.82 19.10 21.25
N SER A 263 -3.99 20.09 20.86
CA SER A 263 -4.35 21.09 19.85
C SER A 263 -3.07 21.62 19.17
N ILE A 264 -2.58 20.92 18.16
CA ILE A 264 -1.32 21.20 17.51
C ILE A 264 -1.56 21.63 16.06
N GLN A 265 -0.94 22.76 15.64
CA GLN A 265 -0.90 23.16 14.22
C GLN A 265 0.12 22.30 13.48
N ILE A 266 -0.35 21.43 12.59
CA ILE A 266 0.46 20.42 11.92
C ILE A 266 -0.18 19.98 10.62
N ASP A 267 0.60 19.38 9.72
CA ASP A 267 0.07 18.77 8.51
C ASP A 267 -0.86 17.57 8.84
N LYS A 268 -2.14 17.71 8.43
CA LYS A 268 -3.19 16.69 8.62
C LYS A 268 -2.92 15.36 7.91
N VAL A 269 -2.11 15.40 6.84
CA VAL A 269 -1.79 14.21 6.03
C VAL A 269 -0.77 13.35 6.74
N GLN A 270 0.23 13.99 7.35
CA GLN A 270 1.23 13.32 8.17
C GLN A 270 0.66 12.90 9.53
N TYR A 271 0.04 13.83 10.25
CA TYR A 271 -0.48 13.61 11.59
C TYR A 271 -1.99 13.84 11.63
N PRO A 272 -2.79 12.82 11.32
CA PRO A 272 -4.24 12.92 11.37
C PRO A 272 -4.75 13.14 12.80
N ASP A 273 -5.82 13.95 12.93
CA ASP A 273 -6.53 14.14 14.19
C ASP A 273 -6.99 12.80 14.80
N ARG A 274 -7.10 12.74 16.12
CA ARG A 274 -7.60 11.59 16.88
C ARG A 274 -8.88 11.00 16.27
N THR A 275 -9.84 11.85 15.91
CA THR A 275 -11.13 11.42 15.36
C THR A 275 -10.99 10.73 13.99
N VAL A 276 -9.95 11.07 13.24
CA VAL A 276 -9.62 10.38 11.97
C VAL A 276 -9.08 8.98 12.25
N VAL A 277 -8.16 8.86 13.19
CA VAL A 277 -7.53 7.58 13.51
C VAL A 277 -8.53 6.61 14.18
N GLU A 278 -9.40 7.12 15.06
CA GLU A 278 -10.42 6.32 15.75
C GLU A 278 -11.45 5.69 14.82
N ARG A 279 -11.71 6.28 13.65
CA ARG A 279 -12.59 5.68 12.62
C ARG A 279 -11.85 4.73 11.67
N CYS A 280 -10.53 4.59 11.82
CA CYS A 280 -9.71 3.67 11.01
C CYS A 280 -9.48 2.35 11.74
N ALA A 281 -9.10 1.33 10.99
CA ALA A 281 -8.73 0.03 11.55
C ALA A 281 -7.51 -0.55 10.87
N MET A 282 -6.77 -1.40 11.57
CA MET A 282 -5.62 -2.10 11.03
C MET A 282 -6.04 -3.37 10.30
N ILE A 283 -5.52 -3.59 9.12
CA ILE A 283 -5.68 -4.85 8.38
C ILE A 283 -4.89 -5.96 9.11
N ARG A 284 -5.57 -7.05 9.41
CA ARG A 284 -4.99 -8.24 10.06
C ARG A 284 -4.70 -9.34 9.05
N ASP A 285 -3.87 -10.29 9.47
CA ASP A 285 -3.58 -11.51 8.71
C ASP A 285 -4.87 -12.32 8.44
N SER A 286 -5.17 -12.56 7.17
CA SER A 286 -6.31 -13.39 6.73
C SER A 286 -6.15 -14.88 7.03
N GLY A 287 -4.99 -15.29 7.51
CA GLY A 287 -4.73 -16.63 8.01
C GLY A 287 -4.86 -17.71 6.93
N ASP A 288 -5.74 -18.68 7.17
CA ASP A 288 -6.09 -19.78 6.27
C ASP A 288 -6.94 -19.32 5.05
N LYS A 289 -7.49 -18.11 5.10
CA LYS A 289 -8.27 -17.53 3.99
C LYS A 289 -7.41 -16.78 2.96
N THR A 290 -6.10 -16.67 3.20
CA THR A 290 -5.20 -15.92 2.32
C THR A 290 -5.26 -16.39 0.87
N GLU A 291 -5.30 -17.70 0.64
CA GLU A 291 -5.37 -18.26 -0.72
C GLU A 291 -6.67 -17.88 -1.43
N LEU A 292 -7.81 -17.96 -0.75
CA LEU A 292 -9.11 -17.56 -1.30
C LEU A 292 -9.16 -16.08 -1.69
N VAL A 293 -8.55 -15.22 -0.86
CA VAL A 293 -8.47 -13.77 -1.15
C VAL A 293 -7.57 -13.50 -2.35
N LEU A 294 -6.44 -14.21 -2.46
CA LEU A 294 -5.52 -14.08 -3.61
C LEU A 294 -6.14 -14.61 -4.91
N GLU A 295 -6.90 -15.69 -4.85
CA GLU A 295 -7.65 -16.20 -6.00
C GLU A 295 -8.72 -15.18 -6.46
N MET A 296 -9.48 -14.62 -5.52
CA MET A 296 -10.44 -13.54 -5.82
C MET A 296 -9.73 -12.36 -6.48
N TRP A 297 -8.58 -11.92 -5.93
CA TRP A 297 -7.79 -10.82 -6.49
C TRP A 297 -7.29 -11.14 -7.91
N SER A 298 -6.86 -12.37 -8.15
CA SER A 298 -6.47 -12.85 -9.47
C SER A 298 -7.63 -12.77 -10.47
N ARG A 299 -8.87 -13.16 -10.06
CA ARG A 299 -10.07 -13.04 -10.90
C ARG A 299 -10.47 -11.59 -11.18
N VAL A 300 -10.26 -10.68 -10.22
CA VAL A 300 -10.47 -9.24 -10.42
C VAL A 300 -9.48 -8.67 -11.44
N LYS A 301 -8.20 -9.04 -11.35
CA LYS A 301 -7.13 -8.56 -12.25
C LYS A 301 -7.06 -9.31 -13.58
N GLY A 302 -7.30 -10.61 -13.60
CA GLY A 302 -7.09 -11.51 -14.73
C GLY A 302 -7.98 -11.24 -15.95
N ASP A 303 -9.15 -10.64 -15.76
CA ASP A 303 -10.03 -10.23 -16.87
C ASP A 303 -9.46 -9.11 -17.76
N ASN A 304 -8.19 -8.71 -17.54
CA ASN A 304 -7.50 -7.69 -18.35
C ASN A 304 -6.92 -8.20 -19.67
N LEU A 305 -6.74 -9.51 -19.82
CA LEU A 305 -6.43 -10.09 -21.12
C LEU A 305 -7.74 -10.21 -21.91
N GLY A 306 -8.18 -9.11 -22.53
CA GLY A 306 -9.29 -9.14 -23.47
C GLY A 306 -9.07 -10.26 -24.50
N VAL A 307 -10.13 -10.94 -24.88
CA VAL A 307 -10.12 -12.03 -25.89
C VAL A 307 -9.26 -11.63 -27.11
N GLY A 308 -9.27 -10.35 -27.51
CA GLY A 308 -8.45 -9.82 -28.58
C GLY A 308 -6.94 -9.97 -28.35
N VAL A 309 -6.45 -9.74 -27.12
CA VAL A 309 -5.00 -9.90 -26.80
C VAL A 309 -4.60 -11.38 -26.83
N VAL A 310 -5.46 -12.26 -26.33
CA VAL A 310 -5.24 -13.73 -26.41
C VAL A 310 -5.18 -14.18 -27.86
N ILE A 311 -6.09 -13.71 -28.71
CA ILE A 311 -6.08 -13.99 -30.15
C ILE A 311 -4.81 -13.49 -30.81
N VAL A 312 -4.36 -12.25 -30.51
CA VAL A 312 -3.10 -11.69 -31.06
C VAL A 312 -1.90 -12.54 -30.65
N ILE A 313 -1.82 -12.98 -29.38
CA ILE A 313 -0.73 -13.86 -28.92
C ILE A 313 -0.75 -15.20 -29.66
N LEU A 314 -1.91 -15.84 -29.80
CA LEU A 314 -2.05 -17.12 -30.49
C LEU A 314 -1.74 -17.00 -31.99
N VAL A 315 -2.20 -15.95 -32.64
CA VAL A 315 -1.89 -15.67 -34.07
C VAL A 315 -0.40 -15.43 -34.24
N SER A 316 0.24 -14.63 -33.38
CA SER A 316 1.68 -14.37 -33.44
C SER A 316 2.51 -15.63 -33.24
N ALA A 317 2.12 -16.48 -32.27
CA ALA A 317 2.75 -17.79 -32.07
C ALA A 317 2.58 -18.70 -33.29
N GLY A 318 1.39 -18.75 -33.91
CA GLY A 318 1.13 -19.48 -35.13
C GLY A 318 2.00 -19.03 -36.30
N ILE A 319 2.14 -17.71 -36.50
CA ILE A 319 3.02 -17.14 -37.54
C ILE A 319 4.47 -17.54 -37.30
N MET A 320 4.97 -17.50 -36.07
CA MET A 320 6.33 -17.93 -35.75
C MET A 320 6.58 -19.42 -36.07
N VAL A 321 5.61 -20.27 -35.77
CA VAL A 321 5.70 -21.71 -36.10
C VAL A 321 5.75 -21.91 -37.60
N VAL A 322 4.82 -21.28 -38.36
CA VAL A 322 4.79 -21.36 -39.83
C VAL A 322 6.10 -20.85 -40.44
N PHE A 323 6.62 -19.73 -39.96
CA PHE A 323 7.89 -19.16 -40.41
C PHE A 323 9.08 -20.10 -40.15
N THR A 324 9.09 -20.72 -38.95
CA THR A 324 10.13 -21.68 -38.58
C THR A 324 10.09 -22.93 -39.47
N VAL A 325 8.92 -23.48 -39.73
CA VAL A 325 8.72 -24.61 -40.64
C VAL A 325 9.13 -24.25 -42.08
N TYR A 326 8.72 -23.08 -42.57
CA TYR A 326 9.08 -22.58 -43.89
C TYR A 326 10.60 -22.45 -44.05
N ARG A 327 11.29 -21.85 -43.06
CA ARG A 327 12.77 -21.78 -43.08
C ARG A 327 13.44 -23.15 -43.05
N LYS A 328 12.89 -24.10 -42.31
CA LYS A 328 13.42 -25.49 -42.27
C LYS A 328 13.26 -26.19 -43.59
N LEU A 329 12.13 -26.01 -44.27
CA LEU A 329 11.87 -26.56 -45.62
C LEU A 329 12.78 -25.93 -46.66
N GLN A 330 13.00 -24.61 -46.64
CA GLN A 330 13.94 -23.94 -47.55
C GLN A 330 15.38 -24.45 -47.38
N ARG A 331 15.84 -24.61 -46.13
CA ARG A 331 17.16 -25.19 -45.85
C ARG A 331 17.28 -26.60 -46.40
N TYR A 332 16.30 -27.44 -46.18
CA TYR A 332 16.26 -28.79 -46.68
C TYR A 332 16.30 -28.84 -48.24
N GLN A 333 15.54 -27.98 -48.89
CA GLN A 333 15.58 -27.90 -50.38
C GLN A 333 16.93 -27.42 -50.88
N HIS A 334 17.55 -26.47 -50.22
CA HIS A 334 18.87 -25.95 -50.57
C HIS A 334 19.97 -27.03 -50.40
N GLU A 335 19.96 -27.76 -49.33
CA GLU A 335 20.87 -28.88 -49.06
C GLU A 335 20.70 -30.00 -50.11
N LYS A 336 19.46 -30.34 -50.43
CA LYS A 336 19.14 -31.34 -51.47
C LYS A 336 19.61 -30.91 -52.84
N ALA A 337 19.50 -29.63 -53.18
CA ALA A 337 20.02 -29.07 -54.42
C ALA A 337 21.56 -29.09 -54.48
N GLN A 338 22.22 -28.75 -53.35
CA GLN A 338 23.70 -28.84 -53.27
C GLN A 338 24.21 -30.29 -53.37
N TYR A 339 23.49 -31.23 -52.74
CA TYR A 339 23.82 -32.66 -52.82
C TYR A 339 23.72 -33.18 -54.29
N ARG A 340 22.65 -32.78 -55.00
CA ARG A 340 22.50 -33.16 -56.46
C ARG A 340 23.60 -32.54 -57.31
N ARG A 341 24.04 -31.28 -57.09
CA ARG A 341 25.13 -30.63 -57.80
C ARG A 341 26.48 -31.29 -57.52
N ARG A 342 26.76 -31.73 -56.30
CA ARG A 342 28.01 -32.47 -55.97
C ARG A 342 28.05 -33.82 -56.57
N ASN A 343 26.95 -34.56 -56.63
CA ASN A 343 26.92 -35.89 -57.28
C ASN A 343 27.03 -35.81 -58.84
N HIS A 344 26.55 -34.74 -59.44
CA HIS A 344 26.70 -34.53 -60.88
C HIS A 344 28.15 -34.18 -61.25
N ARG A 345 28.90 -33.48 -60.41
CA ARG A 345 30.34 -33.19 -60.62
C ARG A 345 31.26 -34.40 -60.36
N ARG A 346 30.82 -35.41 -59.65
CA ARG A 346 31.57 -36.65 -59.38
C ARG A 346 31.38 -37.70 -60.49
N LYS A 347 30.41 -37.51 -61.36
CA LYS A 347 30.14 -38.44 -62.49
C LYS A 347 30.70 -37.93 -63.84
N LYS A 348 31.31 -36.76 -63.87
CA LYS A 348 32.16 -36.26 -64.94
C LYS A 348 33.64 -36.39 -64.56
#